data_21a1ba6b3eae298aedac2e29e41dcd09
#
_entry.id   21a1ba6b3eae298aedac2e29e41dcd09
#
_cell.length_a   1.000
_cell.length_b   1.000
_cell.length_c   1.000
_cell.angle_alpha   90.00
_cell.angle_beta   90.00
_cell.angle_gamma   90.00
#
_symmetry.space_group_name_H-M   'P 1'
#
loop_
_entity.id
_entity.type
_entity.pdbx_description
1 polymer ?
#
loop_
_entity_poly.entity_id
_entity_poly.type
_entity_poly.pdbx_seq_one_letter_code
_entity_poly.pdbx_strand_id
1 'polypeptide(L)'
;LTSMSRVSVEMNVSYYDGKGTAYSDKFVLNFPAVLVYSSGTASTATPKPAELHRPQLVVMDIKTDINPLQPGAEFTLSMSVKNVGNVAAKGVTMIIGGGSAASSGSGTPQAGISAGNGDFTNFAPVGSSNIQSLGDLQPGVTLTATQRLVVNVSTNPGAYPMKVTFSYLDNQGNPVNDEQVITLLINNLPNV
;
A
#
# COMPACT_ATOMS: atom_id res chain seq x y z
N LEU A 1 41.16 14.31 -35.35
CA LEU A 1 41.33 15.25 -34.23
C LEU A 1 40.50 14.74 -33.07
N THR A 2 41.17 14.10 -32.10
CA THR A 2 40.54 13.61 -30.85
C THR A 2 40.36 14.80 -29.93
N SER A 3 39.15 15.24 -29.75
CA SER A 3 38.81 16.24 -28.74
C SER A 3 38.75 15.51 -27.35
N MET A 4 39.70 15.82 -26.47
CA MET A 4 39.65 15.36 -25.08
C MET A 4 38.68 16.27 -24.34
N SER A 5 37.56 15.71 -23.92
CA SER A 5 36.62 16.35 -23.02
C SER A 5 36.94 15.90 -21.57
N ARG A 6 36.66 16.75 -20.59
CA ARG A 6 36.82 16.44 -19.19
C ARG A 6 35.45 16.38 -18.53
N VAL A 7 35.22 15.35 -17.75
CA VAL A 7 34.04 15.22 -16.91
C VAL A 7 34.44 15.52 -15.47
N SER A 8 33.75 16.48 -14.87
CA SER A 8 33.96 16.85 -13.46
C SER A 8 32.86 16.23 -12.59
N VAL A 9 33.26 15.53 -11.55
CA VAL A 9 32.36 14.95 -10.55
C VAL A 9 32.62 15.64 -9.22
N GLU A 10 31.60 16.24 -8.63
CA GLU A 10 31.65 16.82 -7.30
C GLU A 10 31.28 15.78 -6.24
N MET A 11 32.11 15.65 -5.21
CA MET A 11 31.89 14.76 -4.09
C MET A 11 31.96 15.57 -2.79
N ASN A 12 30.91 15.51 -1.98
CA ASN A 12 30.91 16.08 -0.65
C ASN A 12 31.15 14.96 0.37
N VAL A 13 32.14 15.15 1.22
CA VAL A 13 32.47 14.21 2.30
C VAL A 13 32.19 14.90 3.63
N SER A 14 31.28 14.33 4.40
CA SER A 14 30.98 14.79 5.76
C SER A 14 31.56 13.81 6.77
N TYR A 15 32.28 14.32 7.78
CA TYR A 15 32.91 13.50 8.82
C TYR A 15 32.89 14.22 10.15
N TYR A 16 33.17 13.49 11.21
CA TYR A 16 33.27 14.01 12.58
C TYR A 16 34.68 13.80 13.09
N ASP A 17 35.20 14.76 13.86
CA ASP A 17 36.43 14.59 14.59
C ASP A 17 36.24 13.75 15.86
N GLY A 18 37.33 13.40 16.54
CA GLY A 18 37.28 12.63 17.79
C GLY A 18 36.58 13.34 18.96
N LYS A 19 36.16 14.61 18.78
CA LYS A 19 35.42 15.42 19.74
C LYS A 19 33.96 15.58 19.36
N GLY A 20 33.49 14.99 18.20
CA GLY A 20 32.13 15.06 17.73
C GLY A 20 31.79 16.31 16.91
N THR A 21 32.79 17.12 16.51
CA THR A 21 32.57 18.27 15.63
C THR A 21 32.42 17.82 14.20
N ALA A 22 31.32 18.29 13.53
CA ALA A 22 31.04 17.96 12.15
C ALA A 22 31.89 18.82 11.19
N TYR A 23 32.45 18.19 10.19
CA TYR A 23 33.15 18.82 9.07
C TYR A 23 32.56 18.35 7.75
N SER A 24 32.68 19.17 6.70
CA SER A 24 32.29 18.83 5.36
C SER A 24 33.29 19.41 4.37
N ASP A 25 33.90 18.55 3.57
CA ASP A 25 34.82 18.95 2.52
C ASP A 25 34.24 18.61 1.14
N LYS A 26 34.45 19.53 0.20
CA LYS A 26 34.02 19.37 -1.18
C LYS A 26 35.20 19.08 -2.06
N PHE A 27 35.18 17.95 -2.77
CA PHE A 27 36.19 17.53 -3.72
C PHE A 27 35.63 17.60 -5.12
N VAL A 28 36.44 18.11 -6.07
CA VAL A 28 36.11 18.09 -7.50
C VAL A 28 37.11 17.16 -8.18
N LEU A 29 36.61 16.04 -8.67
CA LEU A 29 37.40 15.05 -9.41
C LEU A 29 37.20 15.28 -10.91
N ASN A 30 38.31 15.50 -11.62
CA ASN A 30 38.30 15.68 -13.07
C ASN A 30 38.85 14.45 -13.77
N PHE A 31 38.03 13.83 -14.59
CA PHE A 31 38.41 12.64 -15.34
C PHE A 31 38.58 13.00 -16.84
N PRO A 32 39.65 12.53 -17.51
CA PRO A 32 39.73 12.62 -18.95
C PRO A 32 38.69 11.68 -19.57
N ALA A 33 37.78 12.21 -20.40
CA ALA A 33 36.81 11.43 -21.12
C ALA A 33 37.23 11.35 -22.59
N VAL A 34 37.32 10.14 -23.10
CA VAL A 34 37.50 9.90 -24.55
C VAL A 34 36.12 9.70 -25.15
N LEU A 35 35.68 10.63 -25.99
CA LEU A 35 34.47 10.46 -26.76
C LEU A 35 34.74 9.44 -27.88
N VAL A 36 34.27 8.21 -27.70
CA VAL A 36 34.24 7.20 -28.75
C VAL A 36 33.00 7.49 -29.60
N TYR A 37 33.18 8.12 -30.74
CA TYR A 37 32.11 8.22 -31.74
C TYR A 37 31.94 6.85 -32.40
N SER A 38 30.99 6.07 -31.89
CA SER A 38 30.46 4.94 -32.63
C SER A 38 29.47 5.48 -33.66
N SER A 39 29.84 5.40 -34.96
CA SER A 39 28.94 5.68 -36.07
C SER A 39 27.97 4.50 -36.29
N GLY A 40 27.32 4.06 -35.24
CA GLY A 40 26.17 3.18 -35.31
C GLY A 40 24.93 4.03 -35.15
N THR A 41 23.95 3.86 -36.02
CA THR A 41 22.60 4.39 -35.86
C THR A 41 22.11 4.02 -34.48
N ALA A 42 22.25 4.94 -33.55
CA ALA A 42 21.66 4.78 -32.21
C ALA A 42 20.14 4.79 -32.41
N SER A 43 19.55 3.61 -32.44
CA SER A 43 18.15 3.48 -32.14
C SER A 43 17.98 4.09 -30.74
N THR A 44 17.39 5.27 -30.68
CA THR A 44 16.95 5.85 -29.42
C THR A 44 15.84 4.96 -28.90
N ALA A 45 16.22 3.88 -28.20
CA ALA A 45 15.29 3.15 -27.36
C ALA A 45 14.83 4.16 -26.31
N THR A 46 13.61 4.67 -26.50
CA THR A 46 12.90 5.39 -25.45
C THR A 46 13.05 4.54 -24.19
N PRO A 47 13.58 5.04 -23.06
CA PRO A 47 13.68 4.25 -21.86
C PRO A 47 12.26 3.78 -21.53
N LYS A 48 12.04 2.47 -21.66
CA LYS A 48 10.79 1.85 -21.21
C LYS A 48 10.65 2.24 -19.73
N PRO A 49 9.52 2.85 -19.33
CA PRO A 49 9.32 3.16 -17.92
C PRO A 49 9.63 1.90 -17.12
N ALA A 50 10.42 2.03 -16.06
CA ALA A 50 10.72 0.90 -15.20
C ALA A 50 9.37 0.33 -14.73
N GLU A 51 9.03 -0.86 -15.21
CA GLU A 51 7.82 -1.53 -14.76
C GLU A 51 7.97 -1.77 -13.26
N LEU A 52 7.05 -1.21 -12.51
CA LEU A 52 7.05 -1.35 -11.06
C LEU A 52 6.70 -2.82 -10.74
N HIS A 53 7.72 -3.64 -10.50
CA HIS A 53 7.57 -5.05 -10.17
C HIS A 53 7.13 -5.20 -8.71
N ARG A 54 5.88 -4.90 -8.44
CA ARG A 54 5.28 -5.10 -7.12
C ARG A 54 3.85 -5.62 -7.23
N PRO A 55 3.36 -6.36 -6.20
CA PRO A 55 1.94 -6.60 -6.03
C PRO A 55 1.24 -5.28 -5.70
N GLN A 56 -0.03 -5.18 -6.06
CA GLN A 56 -0.90 -4.07 -5.66
C GLN A 56 -2.34 -4.58 -5.56
N LEU A 57 -2.90 -4.55 -4.37
CA LEU A 57 -4.26 -5.03 -4.13
C LEU A 57 -5.24 -3.86 -4.13
N VAL A 58 -6.35 -4.04 -4.86
CA VAL A 58 -7.40 -3.01 -5.00
C VAL A 58 -8.76 -3.66 -4.83
N VAL A 59 -9.64 -3.00 -4.06
CA VAL A 59 -11.07 -3.33 -4.00
C VAL A 59 -11.74 -2.76 -5.24
N MET A 60 -12.22 -3.63 -6.12
CA MET A 60 -12.85 -3.26 -7.39
C MET A 60 -14.35 -2.98 -7.25
N ASP A 61 -15.01 -3.69 -6.36
CA ASP A 61 -16.45 -3.62 -6.16
C ASP A 61 -16.81 -4.05 -4.74
N ILE A 62 -17.87 -3.45 -4.20
CA ILE A 62 -18.44 -3.79 -2.90
C ILE A 62 -19.93 -4.05 -3.02
N LYS A 63 -20.44 -5.04 -2.30
CA LYS A 63 -21.86 -5.35 -2.20
C LYS A 63 -22.22 -5.70 -0.77
N THR A 64 -23.44 -5.33 -0.39
CA THR A 64 -24.06 -5.75 0.87
C THR A 64 -25.28 -6.60 0.55
N ASP A 65 -25.55 -7.63 1.34
CA ASP A 65 -26.74 -8.49 1.21
C ASP A 65 -28.02 -7.76 1.61
N ILE A 66 -27.90 -6.68 2.39
CA ILE A 66 -28.99 -5.78 2.77
C ILE A 66 -28.68 -4.40 2.21
N ASN A 67 -29.65 -3.82 1.50
CA ASN A 67 -29.58 -2.45 0.98
C ASN A 67 -30.99 -1.85 0.93
N PRO A 68 -31.27 -0.75 1.63
CA PRO A 68 -30.34 0.07 2.43
C PRO A 68 -29.96 -0.55 3.78
N LEU A 69 -28.77 -0.22 4.27
CA LEU A 69 -28.36 -0.55 5.63
C LEU A 69 -29.10 0.34 6.64
N GLN A 70 -29.42 -0.23 7.80
CA GLN A 70 -30.14 0.45 8.87
C GLN A 70 -29.41 0.26 10.22
N PRO A 71 -29.56 1.19 11.17
CA PRO A 71 -29.02 1.01 12.52
C PRO A 71 -29.50 -0.30 13.15
N GLY A 72 -28.58 -1.05 13.75
CA GLY A 72 -28.84 -2.36 14.35
C GLY A 72 -28.91 -3.54 13.37
N ALA A 73 -28.88 -3.31 12.06
CA ALA A 73 -28.92 -4.40 11.08
C ALA A 73 -27.57 -5.15 11.01
N GLU A 74 -27.65 -6.48 11.01
CA GLU A 74 -26.54 -7.33 10.64
C GLU A 74 -26.53 -7.51 9.12
N PHE A 75 -25.36 -7.47 8.51
CA PHE A 75 -25.21 -7.62 7.05
C PHE A 75 -23.91 -8.30 6.70
N THR A 76 -23.85 -8.84 5.48
CA THR A 76 -22.65 -9.39 4.89
C THR A 76 -22.08 -8.42 3.86
N LEU A 77 -20.89 -7.92 4.12
CA LEU A 77 -20.11 -7.16 3.16
C LEU A 77 -19.32 -8.12 2.28
N SER A 78 -19.53 -8.04 0.97
CA SER A 78 -18.76 -8.76 -0.04
C SER A 78 -17.92 -7.78 -0.85
N MET A 79 -16.63 -8.06 -0.99
CA MET A 79 -15.67 -7.21 -1.69
C MET A 79 -14.95 -8.02 -2.76
N SER A 80 -14.90 -7.49 -3.98
CA SER A 80 -14.07 -8.04 -5.06
C SER A 80 -12.68 -7.43 -4.98
N VAL A 81 -11.69 -8.23 -4.57
CA VAL A 81 -10.28 -7.80 -4.41
C VAL A 81 -9.47 -8.32 -5.58
N LYS A 82 -8.74 -7.45 -6.25
CA LYS A 82 -7.91 -7.78 -7.42
C LYS A 82 -6.46 -7.38 -7.19
N ASN A 83 -5.54 -8.23 -7.60
CA ASN A 83 -4.14 -7.83 -7.74
C ASN A 83 -3.94 -7.17 -9.10
N VAL A 84 -3.84 -5.84 -9.12
CA VAL A 84 -3.59 -5.05 -10.32
C VAL A 84 -2.10 -4.87 -10.59
N GLY A 85 -1.24 -5.33 -9.69
CA GLY A 85 0.20 -5.38 -9.88
C GLY A 85 0.62 -6.48 -10.86
N ASN A 86 1.92 -6.56 -11.13
CA ASN A 86 2.51 -7.54 -12.05
C ASN A 86 3.28 -8.66 -11.34
N VAL A 87 3.20 -8.71 -10.02
CA VAL A 87 3.83 -9.72 -9.14
C VAL A 87 2.77 -10.29 -8.19
N ALA A 88 2.94 -11.55 -7.77
CA ALA A 88 2.06 -12.19 -6.81
C ALA A 88 2.17 -11.56 -5.41
N ALA A 89 1.04 -11.33 -4.77
CA ALA A 89 0.95 -11.03 -3.34
C ALA A 89 0.86 -12.35 -2.56
N LYS A 90 1.75 -12.58 -1.60
CA LYS A 90 1.80 -13.83 -0.84
C LYS A 90 1.26 -13.64 0.57
N GLY A 91 0.48 -14.61 1.02
CA GLY A 91 -0.07 -14.63 2.37
C GLY A 91 -0.95 -13.42 2.67
N VAL A 92 -1.80 -13.02 1.72
CA VAL A 92 -2.65 -11.84 1.86
C VAL A 92 -3.57 -11.98 3.04
N THR A 93 -3.53 -11.00 3.91
CA THR A 93 -4.42 -10.84 5.06
C THR A 93 -5.19 -9.54 4.91
N MET A 94 -6.50 -9.61 4.96
CA MET A 94 -7.40 -8.46 4.95
C MET A 94 -7.77 -8.07 6.39
N ILE A 95 -7.76 -6.77 6.68
CA ILE A 95 -8.14 -6.19 7.98
C ILE A 95 -9.19 -5.12 7.72
N ILE A 96 -10.35 -5.26 8.34
CA ILE A 96 -11.46 -4.30 8.26
C ILE A 96 -11.52 -3.44 9.52
N GLY A 97 -11.91 -2.17 9.37
CA GLY A 97 -12.09 -1.22 10.48
C GLY A 97 -10.85 -0.41 10.80
N GLY A 98 -9.79 -0.53 10.01
CA GLY A 98 -8.57 0.24 10.17
C GLY A 98 -7.83 -0.10 11.47
N GLY A 99 -6.81 -0.93 11.35
CA GLY A 99 -5.68 -0.79 12.25
C GLY A 99 -4.96 0.49 11.83
N SER A 100 -4.67 1.40 12.73
CA SER A 100 -3.67 2.41 12.45
C SER A 100 -2.41 1.66 12.03
N ALA A 101 -1.92 1.92 10.82
CA ALA A 101 -0.53 1.67 10.55
C ALA A 101 0.20 2.28 11.74
N ALA A 102 1.01 1.50 12.42
CA ALA A 102 1.73 1.96 13.58
C ALA A 102 2.33 3.30 13.24
N SER A 103 1.85 4.34 13.93
CA SER A 103 2.43 5.67 13.84
C SER A 103 3.92 5.49 14.07
N SER A 104 4.72 5.93 13.11
CA SER A 104 6.14 6.18 13.14
C SER A 104 6.81 6.11 14.54
N GLY A 105 7.00 4.93 15.03
CA GLY A 105 8.03 4.59 15.99
C GLY A 105 9.11 3.89 15.18
N SER A 106 10.33 4.35 15.27
CA SER A 106 11.51 3.76 14.66
C SER A 106 11.73 2.34 15.19
N GLY A 107 11.01 1.39 14.60
CA GLY A 107 11.13 -0.03 14.83
C GLY A 107 11.05 -0.74 13.50
N THR A 108 11.98 -1.63 13.26
CA THR A 108 12.00 -2.57 12.14
C THR A 108 10.58 -3.06 11.83
N PRO A 109 10.18 -3.09 10.53
CA PRO A 109 8.90 -3.66 10.13
C PRO A 109 8.87 -5.12 10.56
N GLN A 110 8.22 -5.43 11.63
CA GLN A 110 8.02 -6.79 12.06
C GLN A 110 6.81 -7.29 11.29
N ALA A 111 6.97 -8.39 10.53
CA ALA A 111 5.87 -9.12 9.94
C ALA A 111 4.99 -9.67 11.09
N GLY A 112 4.12 -8.84 11.61
CA GLY A 112 3.17 -9.13 12.66
C GLY A 112 1.89 -8.38 12.36
N ILE A 113 0.78 -9.12 12.26
CA ILE A 113 -0.56 -8.57 12.14
C ILE A 113 -0.84 -7.84 13.46
N SER A 114 -0.60 -6.54 13.51
CA SER A 114 -1.17 -5.72 14.57
C SER A 114 -2.64 -5.54 14.22
N ALA A 115 -3.51 -6.30 14.88
CA ALA A 115 -4.91 -5.94 15.02
C ALA A 115 -4.93 -4.61 15.76
N GLY A 116 -4.70 -3.51 15.03
CA GLY A 116 -4.87 -2.19 15.60
C GLY A 116 -6.28 -2.06 16.13
N ASN A 117 -6.48 -1.22 17.14
CA ASN A 117 -7.81 -0.85 17.60
C ASN A 117 -8.61 -0.32 16.40
N GLY A 118 -9.38 -1.22 15.76
CA GLY A 118 -10.24 -0.85 14.65
C GLY A 118 -11.25 0.19 15.14
N ASP A 119 -11.55 1.16 14.30
CA ASP A 119 -12.70 2.04 14.56
C ASP A 119 -13.99 1.26 14.28
N PHE A 120 -14.54 0.66 15.34
CA PHE A 120 -15.79 -0.08 15.31
C PHE A 120 -16.97 0.75 15.84
N THR A 121 -16.84 2.07 15.84
CA THR A 121 -17.88 2.98 16.34
C THR A 121 -19.19 2.82 15.59
N ASN A 122 -19.12 2.66 14.25
CA ASN A 122 -20.30 2.56 13.38
C ASN A 122 -20.59 1.12 12.92
N PHE A 123 -19.55 0.33 12.69
CA PHE A 123 -19.65 -1.04 12.21
C PHE A 123 -18.75 -1.96 13.03
N ALA A 124 -19.27 -3.06 13.49
CA ALA A 124 -18.50 -4.04 14.22
C ALA A 124 -18.57 -5.44 13.56
N PRO A 125 -17.48 -6.22 13.57
CA PRO A 125 -17.50 -7.59 13.06
C PRO A 125 -18.36 -8.49 13.95
N VAL A 126 -19.12 -9.40 13.32
CA VAL A 126 -20.00 -10.35 14.00
C VAL A 126 -19.67 -11.77 13.57
N GLY A 127 -19.53 -12.66 14.53
CA GLY A 127 -19.32 -14.09 14.30
C GLY A 127 -17.92 -14.46 13.83
N SER A 128 -17.06 -13.48 13.54
CA SER A 128 -15.66 -13.69 13.11
C SER A 128 -14.79 -12.50 13.50
N SER A 129 -13.47 -12.67 13.36
CA SER A 129 -12.53 -11.57 13.53
C SER A 129 -12.66 -10.55 12.37
N ASN A 130 -12.22 -9.31 12.61
CA ASN A 130 -12.02 -8.31 11.57
C ASN A 130 -10.82 -8.61 10.66
N ILE A 131 -10.08 -9.68 10.94
CA ILE A 131 -8.91 -10.13 10.21
C ILE A 131 -9.26 -11.42 9.48
N GLN A 132 -9.01 -11.45 8.17
CA GLN A 132 -9.27 -12.61 7.32
C GLN A 132 -8.06 -12.92 6.44
N SER A 133 -7.62 -14.18 6.42
CA SER A 133 -6.62 -14.64 5.48
C SER A 133 -7.27 -14.93 4.12
N LEU A 134 -6.71 -14.35 3.06
CA LEU A 134 -7.16 -14.52 1.68
C LEU A 134 -6.25 -15.46 0.88
N GLY A 135 -5.09 -15.85 1.45
CA GLY A 135 -4.09 -16.68 0.76
C GLY A 135 -3.26 -15.87 -0.26
N ASP A 136 -2.74 -16.55 -1.27
CA ASP A 136 -1.90 -15.94 -2.30
C ASP A 136 -2.77 -15.41 -3.44
N LEU A 137 -2.45 -14.20 -3.92
CA LEU A 137 -3.19 -13.57 -5.01
C LEU A 137 -2.26 -13.25 -6.19
N GLN A 138 -2.41 -14.03 -7.28
CA GLN A 138 -1.62 -13.86 -8.49
C GLN A 138 -1.96 -12.57 -9.23
N PRO A 139 -1.04 -12.04 -10.08
CA PRO A 139 -1.31 -10.89 -10.93
C PRO A 139 -2.57 -11.06 -11.76
N GLY A 140 -3.42 -10.03 -11.79
CA GLY A 140 -4.65 -10.00 -12.56
C GLY A 140 -5.81 -10.83 -11.99
N VAL A 141 -5.57 -11.69 -10.99
CA VAL A 141 -6.59 -12.52 -10.36
C VAL A 141 -7.47 -11.66 -9.44
N THR A 142 -8.77 -11.95 -9.45
CA THR A 142 -9.76 -11.37 -8.55
C THR A 142 -10.31 -12.47 -7.63
N LEU A 143 -10.45 -12.16 -6.35
CA LEU A 143 -11.14 -13.01 -5.40
C LEU A 143 -12.24 -12.22 -4.68
N THR A 144 -13.21 -12.92 -4.12
CA THR A 144 -14.25 -12.32 -3.29
C THR A 144 -13.94 -12.57 -1.82
N ALA A 145 -13.81 -11.49 -1.06
CA ALA A 145 -13.69 -11.51 0.39
C ALA A 145 -15.04 -11.13 1.02
N THR A 146 -15.47 -11.82 2.06
CA THR A 146 -16.77 -11.58 2.72
C THR A 146 -16.56 -11.38 4.21
N GLN A 147 -17.26 -10.41 4.80
CA GLN A 147 -17.24 -10.14 6.24
C GLN A 147 -18.63 -9.87 6.76
N ARG A 148 -19.04 -10.56 7.83
CA ARG A 148 -20.28 -10.22 8.56
C ARG A 148 -20.00 -9.07 9.51
N LEU A 149 -20.89 -8.08 9.45
CA LEU A 149 -20.82 -6.84 10.22
C LEU A 149 -22.20 -6.53 10.79
N VAL A 150 -22.23 -5.76 11.87
CA VAL A 150 -23.43 -5.13 12.41
C VAL A 150 -23.26 -3.61 12.35
N VAL A 151 -24.32 -2.91 11.97
CA VAL A 151 -24.40 -1.46 12.13
C VAL A 151 -24.72 -1.14 13.58
N ASN A 152 -23.95 -0.27 14.24
CA ASN A 152 -24.24 0.13 15.60
C ASN A 152 -25.65 0.78 15.67
N VAL A 153 -26.42 0.43 16.67
CA VAL A 153 -27.80 0.92 16.87
C VAL A 153 -27.87 2.44 17.07
N SER A 154 -26.79 3.06 17.54
CA SER A 154 -26.68 4.52 17.73
C SER A 154 -26.18 5.27 16.49
N THR A 155 -25.89 4.58 15.39
CA THR A 155 -25.39 5.21 14.18
C THR A 155 -26.50 5.98 13.47
N ASN A 156 -26.26 7.26 13.22
CA ASN A 156 -27.20 8.09 12.47
C ASN A 156 -27.16 7.75 10.97
N PRO A 157 -28.22 8.06 10.21
CA PRO A 157 -28.17 7.97 8.75
C PRO A 157 -27.08 8.84 8.15
N GLY A 158 -26.41 8.31 7.14
CA GLY A 158 -25.30 9.02 6.49
C GLY A 158 -24.37 8.11 5.71
N ALA A 159 -23.32 8.70 5.20
CA ALA A 159 -22.22 8.01 4.51
C ALA A 159 -21.04 7.81 5.48
N TYR A 160 -20.62 6.58 5.65
CA TYR A 160 -19.57 6.22 6.61
C TYR A 160 -18.39 5.58 5.91
N PRO A 161 -17.19 6.21 6.01
CA PRO A 161 -15.97 5.61 5.50
C PRO A 161 -15.55 4.44 6.39
N MET A 162 -15.15 3.35 5.77
CA MET A 162 -14.57 2.19 6.44
C MET A 162 -13.23 1.86 5.80
N LYS A 163 -12.18 1.77 6.61
CA LYS A 163 -10.83 1.43 6.15
C LYS A 163 -10.72 -0.08 5.95
N VAL A 164 -10.11 -0.48 4.85
CA VAL A 164 -9.71 -1.85 4.55
C VAL A 164 -8.21 -1.85 4.29
N THR A 165 -7.48 -2.69 5.02
CA THR A 165 -6.03 -2.84 4.87
C THR A 165 -5.73 -4.25 4.39
N PHE A 166 -4.91 -4.38 3.36
CA PHE A 166 -4.33 -5.64 2.91
C PHE A 166 -2.86 -5.68 3.30
N SER A 167 -2.48 -6.67 4.09
CA SER A 167 -1.09 -6.94 4.46
C SER A 167 -0.63 -8.22 3.79
N TYR A 168 0.52 -8.20 3.13
CA TYR A 168 1.05 -9.33 2.38
C TYR A 168 2.56 -9.22 2.18
N LEU A 169 3.18 -10.26 1.64
CA LEU A 169 4.58 -10.25 1.25
C LEU A 169 4.70 -10.11 -0.27
N ASP A 170 5.69 -9.35 -0.73
CA ASP A 170 6.09 -9.33 -2.13
C ASP A 170 6.88 -10.59 -2.51
N ASN A 171 7.37 -10.68 -3.77
CA ASN A 171 8.16 -11.81 -4.24
C ASN A 171 9.56 -11.90 -3.61
N GLN A 172 10.03 -10.84 -2.96
CA GLN A 172 11.31 -10.79 -2.25
C GLN A 172 11.13 -11.10 -0.75
N GLY A 173 9.88 -11.27 -0.30
CA GLY A 173 9.54 -11.50 1.10
C GLY A 173 9.44 -10.24 1.95
N ASN A 174 9.39 -9.06 1.31
CA ASN A 174 9.20 -7.81 2.04
C ASN A 174 7.71 -7.61 2.37
N PRO A 175 7.39 -7.14 3.59
CA PRO A 175 6.02 -6.82 3.95
C PRO A 175 5.54 -5.56 3.23
N VAL A 176 4.33 -5.64 2.69
CA VAL A 176 3.63 -4.55 2.00
C VAL A 176 2.24 -4.39 2.60
N ASN A 177 1.79 -3.15 2.76
CA ASN A 177 0.44 -2.82 3.19
C ASN A 177 -0.21 -1.89 2.17
N ASP A 178 -1.37 -2.28 1.65
CA ASP A 178 -2.24 -1.43 0.84
C ASP A 178 -3.45 -1.04 1.68
N GLU A 179 -3.65 0.27 1.87
CA GLU A 179 -4.80 0.81 2.60
C GLU A 179 -5.80 1.45 1.65
N GLN A 180 -7.07 1.17 1.84
CA GLN A 180 -8.17 1.71 1.06
C GLN A 180 -9.32 2.09 1.96
N VAL A 181 -10.16 3.00 1.48
CA VAL A 181 -11.37 3.41 2.17
C VAL A 181 -12.56 3.10 1.27
N ILE A 182 -13.50 2.34 1.80
CA ILE A 182 -14.81 2.10 1.18
C ILE A 182 -15.85 2.91 1.94
N THR A 183 -16.95 3.29 1.27
CA THR A 183 -18.03 4.05 1.93
C THR A 183 -19.31 3.22 1.94
N LEU A 184 -19.88 3.06 3.13
CA LEU A 184 -21.18 2.42 3.33
C LEU A 184 -22.25 3.48 3.63
N LEU A 185 -23.43 3.29 3.06
CA LEU A 185 -24.58 4.19 3.24
C LEU A 185 -25.56 3.59 4.23
N ILE A 186 -25.92 4.36 5.25
CA ILE A 186 -26.94 4.01 6.23
C ILE A 186 -28.13 4.94 6.02
N ASN A 187 -29.31 4.37 5.85
CA ASN A 187 -30.55 5.12 5.70
C ASN A 187 -31.41 5.07 6.95
N ASN A 188 -32.32 6.04 7.09
CA ASN A 188 -33.33 5.99 8.12
C ASN A 188 -34.27 4.80 7.93
N LEU A 189 -34.77 4.27 9.04
CA LEU A 189 -36.01 3.50 9.02
C LEU A 189 -37.12 4.41 8.47
N PRO A 190 -37.97 3.94 7.54
CA PRO A 190 -39.15 4.69 7.19
C PRO A 190 -39.98 4.90 8.45
N ASN A 191 -40.37 6.16 8.74
CA ASN A 191 -41.31 6.46 9.78
C ASN A 191 -42.63 5.76 9.39
N VAL A 192 -43.03 4.78 10.18
CA VAL A 192 -44.33 4.13 10.12
C VAL A 192 -45.34 4.96 10.91
#